data_3dcd9ad021cf4ebe494da9cbc782c61e
#
_entry.id   3dcd9ad021cf4ebe494da9cbc782c61e
#
_cell.length_a   1.000
_cell.length_b   1.000
_cell.length_c   1.000
_cell.angle_alpha   90.00
_cell.angle_beta   90.00
_cell.angle_gamma   90.00
#
_symmetry.space_group_name_H-M   'P 1'
#
loop_
_entity.id
_entity.type
_entity.pdbx_description
1 polymer ?
#
loop_
_entity_poly.entity_id
_entity_poly.type
_entity_poly.pdbx_seq_one_letter_code
_entity_poly.pdbx_strand_id
1 'polypeptide(L)'
;MKALIVSDSHSSVKELQQLKENYEGKVDVMIHCGDSELTPAHEELQGFHVVKGNCDYANFQDEIVTDVDGIRFLVVHGHRHNVKMTLQTLAYHAEEVGAQVACFGHSHVLGAELIDGILFINPGSILLPRSRVEKTFALLEMDENHIEVRFETLDGQLVEQAIFKRG
;
A
#
# COMPACT_ATOMS: atom_id res chain seq x y z
N MET A 1 -5.87 -3.34 -14.51
CA MET A 1 -4.93 -3.73 -13.43
C MET A 1 -5.61 -3.48 -12.08
N LYS A 2 -5.54 -4.45 -11.17
CA LYS A 2 -6.10 -4.36 -9.81
C LYS A 2 -5.02 -4.68 -8.78
N ALA A 3 -4.96 -3.90 -7.70
CA ALA A 3 -4.00 -4.10 -6.61
C ALA A 3 -4.68 -4.03 -5.24
N LEU A 4 -4.28 -4.91 -4.35
CA LEU A 4 -4.58 -4.86 -2.92
C LEU A 4 -3.37 -4.26 -2.21
N ILE A 5 -3.61 -3.22 -1.40
CA ILE A 5 -2.54 -2.53 -0.67
C ILE A 5 -2.92 -2.47 0.81
N VAL A 6 -2.04 -2.99 1.66
CA VAL A 6 -2.20 -3.00 3.13
C VAL A 6 -0.92 -2.52 3.78
N SER A 7 -0.98 -2.02 5.00
CA SER A 7 0.19 -1.55 5.74
C SER A 7 -0.05 -1.58 7.25
N ASP A 8 1.08 -1.57 7.98
CA ASP A 8 1.07 -1.32 9.42
C ASP A 8 0.13 -2.28 10.17
N SER A 9 0.31 -3.57 9.92
CA SER A 9 -0.49 -4.64 10.52
C SER A 9 0.02 -5.07 11.90
N HIS A 10 1.22 -4.67 12.29
CA HIS A 10 1.77 -4.78 13.64
C HIS A 10 1.48 -6.12 14.33
N SER A 11 2.02 -7.21 13.79
CA SER A 11 1.89 -8.59 14.26
C SER A 11 0.51 -9.23 14.09
N SER A 12 -0.45 -8.53 13.48
CA SER A 12 -1.78 -9.09 13.24
C SER A 12 -1.76 -10.09 12.09
N VAL A 13 -2.00 -11.36 12.39
CA VAL A 13 -2.07 -12.43 11.37
C VAL A 13 -3.50 -12.65 10.87
N LYS A 14 -4.48 -12.47 11.75
CA LYS A 14 -5.90 -12.72 11.43
C LYS A 14 -6.41 -11.82 10.31
N GLU A 15 -6.13 -10.54 10.39
CA GLU A 15 -6.56 -9.55 9.40
C GLU A 15 -5.87 -9.79 8.05
N LEU A 16 -4.58 -10.11 8.05
CA LEU A 16 -3.85 -10.45 6.83
C LEU A 16 -4.38 -11.74 6.19
N GLN A 17 -4.67 -12.76 7.00
CA GLN A 17 -5.24 -14.01 6.51
C GLN A 17 -6.60 -13.75 5.84
N GLN A 18 -7.44 -12.95 6.46
CA GLN A 18 -8.75 -12.60 5.91
C GLN A 18 -8.62 -11.83 4.59
N LEU A 19 -7.70 -10.87 4.49
CA LEU A 19 -7.43 -10.16 3.24
C LEU A 19 -6.96 -11.10 2.14
N LYS A 20 -6.03 -11.98 2.48
CA LYS A 20 -5.52 -12.97 1.54
C LYS A 20 -6.62 -13.88 1.01
N GLU A 21 -7.45 -14.42 1.88
CA GLU A 21 -8.58 -15.27 1.50
C GLU A 21 -9.57 -14.53 0.60
N ASN A 22 -9.81 -13.24 0.87
CA ASN A 22 -10.78 -12.46 0.11
C ASN A 22 -10.28 -12.05 -1.27
N TYR A 23 -8.99 -11.82 -1.45
CA TYR A 23 -8.45 -11.16 -2.65
C TYR A 23 -7.43 -11.97 -3.45
N GLU A 24 -6.83 -13.02 -2.89
CA GLU A 24 -5.88 -13.86 -3.63
C GLU A 24 -6.56 -14.45 -4.87
N GLY A 25 -5.91 -14.28 -6.03
CA GLY A 25 -6.48 -14.69 -7.31
C GLY A 25 -7.51 -13.73 -7.91
N LYS A 26 -7.90 -12.68 -7.20
CA LYS A 26 -8.86 -11.66 -7.66
C LYS A 26 -8.22 -10.32 -7.99
N VAL A 27 -6.97 -10.13 -7.59
CA VAL A 27 -6.17 -8.96 -7.90
C VAL A 27 -4.88 -9.38 -8.60
N ASP A 28 -4.27 -8.45 -9.33
CA ASP A 28 -3.04 -8.72 -10.08
C ASP A 28 -1.80 -8.66 -9.17
N VAL A 29 -1.88 -7.93 -8.08
CA VAL A 29 -0.78 -7.78 -7.12
C VAL A 29 -1.31 -7.51 -5.72
N MET A 30 -0.61 -8.06 -4.71
CA MET A 30 -0.86 -7.78 -3.30
C MET A 30 0.41 -7.16 -2.70
N ILE A 31 0.25 -6.01 -2.04
CA ILE A 31 1.35 -5.18 -1.54
C ILE A 31 1.17 -4.92 -0.04
N HIS A 32 2.25 -5.09 0.73
CA HIS A 32 2.33 -4.72 2.13
C HIS A 32 3.43 -3.66 2.32
N CYS A 33 3.05 -2.49 2.80
CA CYS A 33 3.95 -1.33 2.90
C CYS A 33 4.80 -1.30 4.19
N GLY A 34 4.97 -2.43 4.87
CA GLY A 34 5.87 -2.54 6.02
C GLY A 34 5.20 -2.45 7.37
N ASP A 35 5.99 -2.68 8.40
CA ASP A 35 5.52 -2.86 9.78
C ASP A 35 4.51 -4.00 9.91
N SER A 36 4.81 -5.13 9.28
CA SER A 36 4.09 -6.37 9.52
C SER A 36 4.46 -6.97 10.88
N GLU A 37 5.70 -6.75 11.31
CA GLU A 37 6.33 -7.36 12.49
C GLU A 37 6.30 -8.89 12.45
N LEU A 38 6.14 -9.47 11.26
CA LEU A 38 6.19 -10.89 10.99
C LEU A 38 7.52 -11.24 10.31
N THR A 39 7.71 -12.49 9.96
CA THR A 39 8.88 -12.97 9.21
C THR A 39 8.46 -13.38 7.80
N PRO A 40 9.40 -13.48 6.84
CA PRO A 40 9.10 -13.98 5.49
C PRO A 40 8.51 -15.39 5.46
N ALA A 41 8.69 -16.18 6.54
CA ALA A 41 8.16 -17.53 6.64
C ALA A 41 6.66 -17.57 6.97
N HIS A 42 6.06 -16.48 7.41
CA HIS A 42 4.63 -16.45 7.73
C HIS A 42 3.78 -16.67 6.48
N GLU A 43 2.88 -17.62 6.57
CA GLU A 43 2.00 -18.01 5.46
C GLU A 43 1.08 -16.84 5.03
N GLU A 44 0.68 -16.02 5.97
CA GLU A 44 -0.18 -14.85 5.75
C GLU A 44 0.47 -13.81 4.85
N LEU A 45 1.80 -13.78 4.75
CA LEU A 45 2.55 -12.87 3.87
C LEU A 45 2.86 -13.46 2.50
N GLN A 46 2.63 -14.75 2.28
CA GLN A 46 2.90 -15.37 0.99
C GLN A 46 1.98 -14.78 -0.09
N GLY A 47 2.57 -14.41 -1.22
CA GLY A 47 1.86 -13.72 -2.30
C GLY A 47 1.88 -12.21 -2.21
N PHE A 48 2.26 -11.64 -1.08
CA PHE A 48 2.47 -10.20 -0.94
C PHE A 48 3.89 -9.79 -1.30
N HIS A 49 4.04 -8.64 -1.94
CA HIS A 49 5.29 -7.90 -1.98
C HIS A 49 5.38 -7.11 -0.68
N VAL A 50 6.35 -7.45 0.17
CA VAL A 50 6.47 -6.89 1.53
C VAL A 50 7.78 -6.11 1.65
N VAL A 51 7.69 -4.86 2.11
CA VAL A 51 8.87 -4.05 2.45
C VAL A 51 9.08 -3.97 3.95
N LYS A 52 10.29 -3.60 4.35
CA LYS A 52 10.69 -3.44 5.74
C LYS A 52 10.27 -2.07 6.27
N GLY A 53 9.50 -2.06 7.36
CA GLY A 53 9.21 -0.85 8.10
C GLY A 53 10.19 -0.63 9.27
N ASN A 54 10.03 0.48 9.98
CA ASN A 54 10.90 0.83 11.10
C ASN A 54 10.70 -0.06 12.34
N CYS A 55 9.57 -0.75 12.46
CA CYS A 55 9.29 -1.71 13.54
C CYS A 55 9.66 -3.15 13.18
N ASP A 56 10.08 -3.41 11.95
CA ASP A 56 10.39 -4.77 11.49
C ASP A 56 11.81 -5.19 11.88
N TYR A 57 11.93 -6.40 12.41
CA TYR A 57 13.22 -7.03 12.72
C TYR A 57 13.66 -8.03 11.64
N ALA A 58 12.70 -8.58 10.89
CA ALA A 58 12.99 -9.56 9.86
C ALA A 58 13.66 -8.91 8.65
N ASN A 59 14.32 -9.73 7.82
CA ASN A 59 15.11 -9.28 6.69
C ASN A 59 14.23 -9.13 5.43
N PHE A 60 13.35 -8.14 5.43
CA PHE A 60 12.65 -7.69 4.22
C PHE A 60 13.47 -6.65 3.48
N GLN A 61 13.19 -6.46 2.18
CA GLN A 61 13.78 -5.38 1.40
C GLN A 61 13.27 -4.01 1.89
N ASP A 62 14.13 -3.00 1.85
CA ASP A 62 13.73 -1.63 2.22
C ASP A 62 12.76 -1.01 1.21
N GLU A 63 12.90 -1.37 -0.06
CA GLU A 63 12.01 -0.93 -1.12
C GLU A 63 11.84 -2.04 -2.16
N ILE A 64 10.73 -1.99 -2.87
CA ILE A 64 10.46 -2.85 -4.02
C ILE A 64 10.04 -1.97 -5.20
N VAL A 65 10.68 -2.19 -6.36
CA VAL A 65 10.23 -1.64 -7.64
C VAL A 65 9.79 -2.82 -8.48
N THR A 66 8.54 -2.85 -8.90
CA THR A 66 8.00 -3.97 -9.67
C THR A 66 7.02 -3.47 -10.74
N ASP A 67 7.01 -4.16 -11.87
CA ASP A 67 6.10 -3.87 -12.98
C ASP A 67 4.95 -4.89 -12.96
N VAL A 68 3.72 -4.40 -12.94
CA VAL A 68 2.51 -5.23 -12.95
C VAL A 68 1.60 -4.70 -14.04
N ASP A 69 1.33 -5.53 -15.03
CA ASP A 69 0.44 -5.19 -16.17
C ASP A 69 0.83 -3.85 -16.83
N GLY A 70 2.13 -3.62 -17.01
CA GLY A 70 2.68 -2.41 -17.61
C GLY A 70 2.72 -1.18 -16.69
N ILE A 71 2.33 -1.32 -15.43
CA ILE A 71 2.37 -0.24 -14.43
C ILE A 71 3.54 -0.48 -13.49
N ARG A 72 4.41 0.51 -13.35
CA ARG A 72 5.53 0.44 -12.40
C ARG A 72 5.14 0.95 -11.03
N PHE A 73 5.30 0.08 -10.03
CA PHE A 73 5.07 0.36 -8.63
C PHE A 73 6.40 0.59 -7.90
N LEU A 74 6.44 1.61 -7.07
CA LEU A 74 7.42 1.77 -6.01
C LEU A 74 6.71 1.48 -4.68
N VAL A 75 7.26 0.59 -3.88
CA VAL A 75 6.74 0.26 -2.55
C VAL A 75 7.80 0.59 -1.52
N VAL A 76 7.47 1.43 -0.56
CA VAL A 76 8.31 1.79 0.59
C VAL A 76 7.45 1.82 1.85
N HIS A 77 8.07 1.74 3.02
CA HIS A 77 7.33 2.02 4.25
C HIS A 77 7.11 3.52 4.43
N GLY A 78 8.13 4.33 4.21
CA GLY A 78 8.03 5.79 4.22
C GLY A 78 8.82 6.47 5.34
N HIS A 79 9.30 5.72 6.35
CA HIS A 79 10.07 6.29 7.46
C HIS A 79 11.40 6.95 7.00
N ARG A 80 11.97 6.47 5.88
CA ARG A 80 13.19 7.05 5.29
C ARG A 80 12.91 8.20 4.34
N HIS A 81 11.65 8.47 4.00
CA HIS A 81 11.22 9.48 3.03
C HIS A 81 10.43 10.62 3.67
N ASN A 82 10.40 10.67 5.01
CA ASN A 82 9.75 11.74 5.77
C ASN A 82 8.26 11.94 5.42
N VAL A 83 7.55 10.85 5.13
CA VAL A 83 6.15 10.90 4.64
C VAL A 83 5.15 11.44 5.67
N LYS A 84 5.50 11.51 6.96
CA LYS A 84 4.67 12.14 7.98
C LYS A 84 4.59 13.66 7.83
N MET A 85 5.58 14.26 7.16
CA MET A 85 5.67 15.71 6.98
C MET A 85 5.29 16.13 5.57
N THR A 86 5.76 15.41 4.55
CA THR A 86 5.56 15.78 3.14
C THR A 86 5.80 14.57 2.24
N LEU A 87 5.20 14.58 1.05
CA LEU A 87 5.45 13.57 0.01
C LEU A 87 6.61 13.95 -0.93
N GLN A 88 7.24 15.10 -0.73
CA GLN A 88 8.24 15.63 -1.68
C GLN A 88 9.44 14.70 -1.88
N THR A 89 10.02 14.16 -0.80
CA THR A 89 11.16 13.23 -0.89
C THR A 89 10.77 11.95 -1.60
N LEU A 90 9.62 11.40 -1.27
CA LEU A 90 9.09 10.20 -1.94
C LEU A 90 8.80 10.48 -3.42
N ALA A 91 8.24 11.64 -3.74
CA ALA A 91 7.94 12.04 -5.12
C ALA A 91 9.20 12.10 -5.98
N TYR A 92 10.29 12.66 -5.48
CA TYR A 92 11.58 12.67 -6.19
C TYR A 92 12.10 11.26 -6.43
N HIS A 93 12.00 10.39 -5.45
CA HIS A 93 12.45 9.01 -5.61
C HIS A 93 11.55 8.22 -6.58
N ALA A 94 10.25 8.40 -6.51
CA ALA A 94 9.30 7.77 -7.44
C ALA A 94 9.58 8.19 -8.89
N GLU A 95 9.86 9.47 -9.11
CA GLU A 95 10.23 9.99 -10.43
C GLU A 95 11.56 9.38 -10.91
N GLU A 96 12.56 9.31 -10.03
CA GLU A 96 13.88 8.73 -10.34
C GLU A 96 13.77 7.27 -10.81
N VAL A 97 12.94 6.46 -10.17
CA VAL A 97 12.76 5.04 -10.55
C VAL A 97 11.74 4.84 -11.67
N GLY A 98 11.08 5.90 -12.13
CA GLY A 98 10.07 5.84 -13.18
C GLY A 98 8.76 5.22 -12.73
N ALA A 99 8.42 5.31 -11.44
CA ALA A 99 7.18 4.76 -10.91
C ALA A 99 5.96 5.55 -11.37
N GLN A 100 4.87 4.84 -11.62
CA GLN A 100 3.55 5.41 -11.88
C GLN A 100 2.66 5.38 -10.65
N VAL A 101 2.95 4.44 -9.73
CA VAL A 101 2.25 4.29 -8.45
C VAL A 101 3.29 4.14 -7.35
N ALA A 102 3.19 4.94 -6.30
CA ALA A 102 4.02 4.84 -5.10
C ALA A 102 3.13 4.50 -3.90
N CYS A 103 3.37 3.33 -3.31
CA CYS A 103 2.64 2.85 -2.14
C CYS A 103 3.50 3.02 -0.90
N PHE A 104 2.94 3.55 0.17
CA PHE A 104 3.65 3.79 1.43
C PHE A 104 2.70 3.67 2.63
N GLY A 105 3.26 3.61 3.82
CA GLY A 105 2.52 3.54 5.08
C GLY A 105 3.10 4.49 6.11
N HIS A 106 3.47 3.96 7.26
CA HIS A 106 4.15 4.64 8.37
C HIS A 106 3.32 5.66 9.13
N SER A 107 2.57 6.54 8.47
CA SER A 107 1.75 7.56 9.15
C SER A 107 0.45 7.00 9.73
N HIS A 108 0.03 5.81 9.30
CA HIS A 108 -1.27 5.21 9.63
C HIS A 108 -2.47 6.08 9.19
N VAL A 109 -2.26 6.98 8.24
CA VAL A 109 -3.29 7.90 7.72
C VAL A 109 -3.55 7.57 6.26
N LEU A 110 -4.76 7.11 5.96
CA LEU A 110 -5.14 6.78 4.59
C LEU A 110 -5.16 8.02 3.69
N GLY A 111 -4.85 7.82 2.42
CA GLY A 111 -4.96 8.87 1.42
C GLY A 111 -4.49 8.41 0.05
N ALA A 112 -5.00 9.07 -0.97
CA ALA A 112 -4.55 8.93 -2.35
C ALA A 112 -4.42 10.31 -2.99
N GLU A 113 -3.31 10.53 -3.68
CA GLU A 113 -2.99 11.82 -4.29
C GLU A 113 -2.27 11.61 -5.62
N LEU A 114 -2.69 12.33 -6.64
CA LEU A 114 -2.03 12.30 -7.95
C LEU A 114 -1.19 13.56 -8.09
N ILE A 115 0.14 13.39 -8.17
CA ILE A 115 1.11 14.48 -8.25
C ILE A 115 2.00 14.23 -9.46
N ASP A 116 1.99 15.16 -10.42
CA ASP A 116 2.82 15.08 -11.62
C ASP A 116 2.72 13.74 -12.36
N GLY A 117 1.51 13.19 -12.41
CA GLY A 117 1.23 11.92 -13.08
C GLY A 117 1.57 10.67 -12.28
N ILE A 118 2.07 10.81 -11.05
CA ILE A 118 2.36 9.69 -10.15
C ILE A 118 1.28 9.61 -9.07
N LEU A 119 0.73 8.43 -8.89
CA LEU A 119 -0.28 8.17 -7.87
C LEU A 119 0.40 7.74 -6.57
N PHE A 120 0.15 8.47 -5.48
CA PHE A 120 0.64 8.16 -4.13
C PHE A 120 -0.51 7.60 -3.30
N ILE A 121 -0.33 6.41 -2.73
CA ILE A 121 -1.36 5.73 -1.92
C ILE A 121 -0.77 5.33 -0.57
N ASN A 122 -1.46 5.76 0.49
CA ASN A 122 -1.30 5.20 1.83
C ASN A 122 -2.61 4.49 2.19
N PRO A 123 -2.60 3.17 2.41
CA PRO A 123 -3.83 2.42 2.71
C PRO A 123 -4.39 2.68 4.11
N GLY A 124 -3.70 3.44 4.95
CA GLY A 124 -3.96 3.51 6.36
C GLY A 124 -3.40 2.29 7.09
N SER A 125 -3.76 2.12 8.36
CA SER A 125 -3.39 0.93 9.12
C SER A 125 -4.57 -0.02 9.24
N ILE A 126 -4.32 -1.31 9.02
CA ILE A 126 -5.33 -2.34 9.22
C ILE A 126 -5.56 -2.66 10.70
N LEU A 127 -4.72 -2.13 11.59
CA LEU A 127 -4.79 -2.40 13.02
C LEU A 127 -4.83 -1.13 13.89
N LEU A 128 -3.99 -0.13 13.59
CA LEU A 128 -3.77 1.05 14.42
C LEU A 128 -3.97 2.35 13.61
N PRO A 129 -5.19 2.64 13.13
CA PRO A 129 -5.44 3.83 12.33
C PRO A 129 -5.19 5.12 13.12
N ARG A 130 -4.83 6.19 12.40
CA ARG A 130 -4.68 7.55 12.94
C ARG A 130 -5.55 8.52 12.15
N SER A 131 -6.01 9.56 12.79
CA SER A 131 -6.94 10.57 12.27
C SER A 131 -8.35 10.02 11.99
N ARG A 132 -8.53 8.71 12.02
CA ARG A 132 -9.80 8.00 11.85
C ARG A 132 -9.83 6.82 12.80
N VAL A 133 -11.02 6.26 13.06
CA VAL A 133 -11.18 5.05 13.88
C VAL A 133 -11.23 3.78 13.02
N GLU A 134 -11.54 3.92 11.74
CA GLU A 134 -11.69 2.80 10.82
C GLU A 134 -10.34 2.19 10.47
N LYS A 135 -10.25 0.87 10.60
CA LYS A 135 -9.09 0.07 10.15
C LYS A 135 -9.27 -0.23 8.68
N THR A 136 -8.33 0.22 7.85
CA THR A 136 -8.49 0.21 6.41
C THR A 136 -7.37 -0.47 5.65
N PHE A 137 -7.68 -0.88 4.45
CA PHE A 137 -6.79 -1.23 3.37
C PHE A 137 -7.24 -0.52 2.09
N ALA A 138 -6.46 -0.58 1.05
CA ALA A 138 -6.80 0.07 -0.21
C ALA A 138 -6.93 -0.95 -1.34
N LEU A 139 -7.89 -0.70 -2.22
CA LEU A 139 -8.05 -1.39 -3.50
C LEU A 139 -7.84 -0.36 -4.61
N LEU A 140 -6.88 -0.64 -5.47
CA LEU A 140 -6.60 0.17 -6.64
C LEU A 140 -7.11 -0.54 -7.89
N GLU A 141 -7.87 0.17 -8.71
CA GLU A 141 -8.19 -0.26 -10.07
C GLU A 141 -7.72 0.80 -11.06
N MET A 142 -7.01 0.37 -12.09
CA MET A 142 -6.53 1.23 -13.16
C MET A 142 -6.88 0.64 -14.52
N ASP A 143 -7.51 1.44 -15.36
CA ASP A 143 -7.68 1.16 -16.78
C ASP A 143 -6.95 2.21 -17.63
N GLU A 144 -7.26 2.30 -18.92
CA GLU A 144 -6.61 3.25 -19.83
C GLU A 144 -6.94 4.71 -19.52
N ASN A 145 -8.09 4.98 -18.92
CA ASN A 145 -8.64 6.33 -18.76
C ASN A 145 -8.83 6.74 -17.31
N HIS A 146 -8.95 5.77 -16.39
CA HIS A 146 -9.35 6.05 -15.01
C HIS A 146 -8.47 5.35 -14.00
N ILE A 147 -8.37 5.98 -12.84
CA ILE A 147 -7.74 5.45 -11.63
C ILE A 147 -8.79 5.54 -10.53
N GLU A 148 -9.08 4.43 -9.87
CA GLU A 148 -9.97 4.41 -8.72
C GLU A 148 -9.23 3.80 -7.54
N VAL A 149 -9.26 4.50 -6.40
CA VAL A 149 -8.72 4.01 -5.13
C VAL A 149 -9.86 3.96 -4.11
N ARG A 150 -10.13 2.79 -3.55
CA ARG A 150 -11.14 2.58 -2.53
C ARG A 150 -10.46 2.21 -1.23
N PHE A 151 -10.82 2.88 -0.15
CA PHE A 151 -10.38 2.55 1.21
C PHE A 151 -11.53 1.85 1.92
N GLU A 152 -11.32 0.60 2.28
CA GLU A 152 -12.37 -0.25 2.84
C GLU A 152 -11.93 -0.87 4.16
N THR A 153 -12.91 -1.23 4.98
CA THR A 153 -12.70 -2.07 6.17
C THR A 153 -12.81 -3.55 5.80
N LEU A 154 -12.36 -4.43 6.70
CA LEU A 154 -12.44 -5.88 6.47
C LEU A 154 -13.86 -6.40 6.33
N ASP A 155 -14.83 -5.73 6.92
CA ASP A 155 -16.26 -6.08 6.81
C ASP A 155 -16.93 -5.47 5.57
N GLY A 156 -16.16 -4.84 4.68
CA GLY A 156 -16.64 -4.35 3.39
C GLY A 156 -17.21 -2.94 3.39
N GLN A 157 -17.06 -2.19 4.48
CA GLN A 157 -17.50 -0.80 4.52
C GLN A 157 -16.56 0.08 3.70
N LEU A 158 -17.11 0.86 2.77
CA LEU A 158 -16.36 1.89 2.05
C LEU A 158 -16.19 3.11 2.96
N VAL A 159 -14.93 3.45 3.28
CA VAL A 159 -14.58 4.59 4.15
C VAL A 159 -14.33 5.85 3.32
N GLU A 160 -13.57 5.72 2.24
CA GLU A 160 -13.24 6.83 1.35
C GLU A 160 -12.92 6.30 -0.04
N GLN A 161 -13.10 7.16 -1.04
CA GLN A 161 -12.86 6.83 -2.45
C GLN A 161 -12.23 8.02 -3.15
N ALA A 162 -11.25 7.76 -4.02
CA ALA A 162 -10.64 8.76 -4.87
C ALA A 162 -10.66 8.29 -6.33
N ILE A 163 -11.07 9.17 -7.24
CA ILE A 163 -11.14 8.88 -8.66
C ILE A 163 -10.35 9.94 -9.41
N PHE A 164 -9.44 9.51 -10.28
CA PHE A 164 -8.62 10.39 -11.10
C PHE A 164 -8.73 10.02 -12.57
N LYS A 165 -8.56 10.99 -13.44
CA LYS A 165 -8.33 10.73 -14.85
C LYS A 165 -6.87 10.35 -15.06
N ARG A 166 -6.66 9.33 -15.87
CA ARG A 166 -5.33 8.96 -16.33
C ARG A 166 -5.02 9.78 -17.57
N GLY A 167 -3.96 10.56 -17.44
CA GLY A 167 -3.51 11.42 -18.54
C GLY A 167 -2.57 10.73 -19.48
#